data_37d8e3db9de17a13cd38474fd0fc99d0
#
_entry.id   37d8e3db9de17a13cd38474fd0fc99d0
#
_cell.length_a   1.000
_cell.length_b   1.000
_cell.length_c   1.000
_cell.angle_alpha   90.00
_cell.angle_beta   90.00
_cell.angle_gamma   90.00
#
_symmetry.space_group_name_H-M   'P 1'
#
loop_
_entity.id
_entity.type
_entity.pdbx_description
1 polymer ?
#
loop_
_entity_poly.entity_id
_entity_poly.type
_entity_poly.pdbx_seq_one_letter_code
_entity_poly.pdbx_strand_id
1 'polypeptide(L)'
;MIIYPIHFGNNILGWNWRDIMKQKIGIPRGMFYYDYYLLWERFFDNLGVEVVVSPKTNKDILNRGIHACVDEACLPVKVFHGHVDYLKDKVDCIFVPKFISIYKKEYCCPKHLGLPDMIKHSIDGLPEIIDTQINLRKSNRSLKKSVLYTGKYFTRSSRKILKAFDEAYDQFIQYTELMSRGIIPIHAVGLWENLELKKPHNEDYRSQILLLGHSYNIYDEYINMNIANKLKKNGVKPITVEMVDDDTIRYHTSKLSKRMFWTHGQKIVGGAFSLIDAKAINGIIYISSFGCGLDSVLMELVERKAKEHNVPFTLLTIDEQTGEAGINTRIEAFLDMLEWRDTNEDNFSTYG
;
A
#
# COMPACT_ATOMS: atom_id res chain seq x y z
N MET A 1 15.41 -44.38 38.06
CA MET A 1 15.85 -43.10 38.67
C MET A 1 15.29 -41.99 37.78
N ILE A 2 14.10 -41.46 38.17
CA ILE A 2 13.35 -40.51 37.37
C ILE A 2 13.80 -39.13 37.78
N ILE A 3 14.43 -38.40 36.86
CA ILE A 3 14.84 -37.01 37.09
C ILE A 3 13.66 -36.10 36.72
N TYR A 4 13.06 -35.51 37.71
CA TYR A 4 12.09 -34.41 37.52
C TYR A 4 12.80 -33.13 37.09
N PRO A 5 12.28 -32.35 36.12
CA PRO A 5 12.86 -31.06 35.83
C PRO A 5 12.61 -30.11 36.99
N ILE A 6 13.68 -29.54 37.51
CA ILE A 6 13.65 -28.51 38.55
C ILE A 6 13.08 -27.25 37.91
N HIS A 7 11.89 -26.80 38.35
CA HIS A 7 11.36 -25.48 38.08
C HIS A 7 12.27 -24.44 38.78
N PHE A 8 13.17 -23.80 38.03
CA PHE A 8 13.80 -22.58 38.48
C PHE A 8 12.77 -21.47 38.48
N GLY A 9 12.39 -21.02 39.69
CA GLY A 9 11.51 -19.87 39.86
C GLY A 9 12.08 -18.60 39.22
N ASN A 10 11.17 -17.83 38.66
CA ASN A 10 11.40 -16.53 38.02
C ASN A 10 11.86 -15.44 39.01
N ASN A 11 13.03 -15.58 39.63
CA ASN A 11 13.69 -14.45 40.34
C ASN A 11 15.01 -14.90 40.97
N ILE A 12 16.06 -14.94 40.16
CA ILE A 12 17.44 -14.83 40.66
C ILE A 12 18.05 -13.60 39.97
N LEU A 13 18.29 -12.55 40.75
CA LEU A 13 18.97 -11.30 40.41
C LEU A 13 18.17 -10.14 39.80
N GLY A 14 16.84 -10.06 39.91
CA GLY A 14 16.12 -8.85 39.48
C GLY A 14 16.13 -8.55 37.98
N TRP A 15 16.60 -9.48 37.16
CA TRP A 15 16.63 -9.38 35.70
C TRP A 15 15.45 -10.16 35.15
N ASN A 16 14.50 -9.45 34.57
CA ASN A 16 13.42 -10.07 33.84
C ASN A 16 13.97 -10.53 32.48
N TRP A 17 13.92 -11.82 32.17
CA TRP A 17 14.39 -12.37 30.88
C TRP A 17 13.76 -11.69 29.66
N ARG A 18 12.59 -11.06 29.83
CA ARG A 18 11.95 -10.23 28.81
C ARG A 18 12.73 -8.92 28.49
N ASP A 19 13.58 -8.46 29.39
CA ASP A 19 14.41 -7.27 29.18
C ASP A 19 15.70 -7.58 28.40
N ILE A 20 16.03 -8.85 28.18
CA ILE A 20 17.25 -9.30 27.48
C ILE A 20 16.94 -9.65 26.01
N MET A 21 15.76 -10.15 25.70
CA MET A 21 15.36 -10.41 24.32
C MET A 21 14.66 -9.21 23.72
N LYS A 22 15.11 -8.76 22.55
CA LYS A 22 14.48 -7.71 21.77
C LYS A 22 13.04 -8.13 21.46
N GLN A 23 12.05 -7.35 21.91
CA GLN A 23 10.65 -7.65 21.63
C GLN A 23 10.39 -7.62 20.13
N LYS A 24 9.64 -8.58 19.60
CA LYS A 24 9.35 -8.71 18.16
C LYS A 24 7.98 -8.15 17.84
N ILE A 25 7.93 -7.25 16.84
CA ILE A 25 6.67 -6.75 16.30
C ILE A 25 6.47 -7.21 14.85
N GLY A 26 5.30 -7.78 14.58
CA GLY A 26 4.89 -8.19 13.24
C GLY A 26 4.29 -7.02 12.46
N ILE A 27 4.72 -6.82 11.22
CA ILE A 27 4.09 -5.91 10.26
C ILE A 27 3.54 -6.73 9.09
N PRO A 28 2.20 -6.87 8.97
CA PRO A 28 1.57 -7.54 7.83
C PRO A 28 1.81 -6.76 6.52
N ARG A 29 2.27 -7.45 5.47
CA ARG A 29 2.55 -6.87 4.15
C ARG A 29 1.26 -6.73 3.34
N GLY A 30 0.42 -5.78 3.70
CA GLY A 30 -0.84 -5.53 3.03
C GLY A 30 -1.44 -4.18 3.42
N MET A 31 -2.49 -3.77 2.72
CA MET A 31 -3.19 -2.52 2.97
C MET A 31 -2.22 -1.32 2.98
N PHE A 32 -2.24 -0.49 4.02
CA PHE A 32 -1.34 0.66 4.16
C PHE A 32 0.16 0.34 4.34
N TYR A 33 0.56 -0.94 4.33
CA TYR A 33 1.97 -1.33 4.27
C TYR A 33 2.69 -0.64 3.11
N TYR A 34 2.10 -0.65 1.93
CA TYR A 34 2.70 -0.06 0.73
C TYR A 34 2.83 1.47 0.77
N ASP A 35 2.03 2.13 1.63
CA ASP A 35 2.08 3.58 1.81
C ASP A 35 3.01 4.01 2.95
N TYR A 36 3.12 3.21 4.04
CA TYR A 36 3.74 3.66 5.29
C TYR A 36 4.78 2.71 5.89
N TYR A 37 5.15 1.63 5.20
CA TYR A 37 6.06 0.62 5.74
C TYR A 37 7.34 1.21 6.32
N LEU A 38 8.05 2.06 5.56
CA LEU A 38 9.32 2.64 6.00
C LEU A 38 9.17 3.46 7.29
N LEU A 39 8.07 4.23 7.40
CA LEU A 39 7.79 5.00 8.62
C LEU A 39 7.61 4.08 9.83
N TRP A 40 6.87 2.98 9.68
CA TRP A 40 6.60 2.05 10.77
C TRP A 40 7.86 1.28 11.16
N GLU A 41 8.59 0.77 10.19
CA GLU A 41 9.83 0.04 10.42
C GLU A 41 10.84 0.90 11.18
N ARG A 42 11.14 2.10 10.68
CA ARG A 42 12.10 3.02 11.32
C ARG A 42 11.65 3.47 12.71
N PHE A 43 10.35 3.70 12.90
CA PHE A 43 9.81 4.05 14.21
C PHE A 43 10.05 2.94 15.26
N PHE A 44 9.75 1.70 14.92
CA PHE A 44 9.96 0.57 15.83
C PHE A 44 11.45 0.25 16.03
N ASP A 45 12.26 0.32 14.98
CA ASP A 45 13.70 0.11 15.07
C ASP A 45 14.37 1.17 15.97
N ASN A 46 14.00 2.46 15.84
CA ASN A 46 14.46 3.54 16.70
C ASN A 46 14.02 3.37 18.17
N LEU A 47 12.97 2.61 18.43
CA LEU A 47 12.57 2.21 19.78
C LEU A 47 13.37 1.01 20.32
N GLY A 48 14.12 0.33 19.47
CA GLY A 48 14.90 -0.86 19.80
C GLY A 48 14.11 -2.16 19.70
N VAL A 49 13.01 -2.16 18.94
CA VAL A 49 12.14 -3.34 18.70
C VAL A 49 12.60 -4.06 17.44
N GLU A 50 12.56 -5.40 17.44
CA GLU A 50 12.82 -6.21 16.25
C GLU A 50 11.58 -6.23 15.35
N VAL A 51 11.69 -5.70 14.14
CA VAL A 51 10.60 -5.68 13.16
C VAL A 51 10.63 -6.95 12.32
N VAL A 52 9.53 -7.69 12.32
CA VAL A 52 9.34 -8.90 11.50
C VAL A 52 8.24 -8.62 10.49
N VAL A 53 8.61 -8.47 9.23
CA VAL A 53 7.65 -8.30 8.14
C VAL A 53 7.24 -9.67 7.60
N SER A 54 5.96 -9.87 7.33
CA SER A 54 5.50 -11.07 6.64
C SER A 54 6.11 -11.16 5.22
N PRO A 55 6.29 -12.35 4.63
CA PRO A 55 6.89 -12.50 3.31
C PRO A 55 6.06 -11.77 2.24
N LYS A 56 6.59 -11.69 1.02
CA LYS A 56 5.77 -11.27 -0.14
C LYS A 56 4.55 -12.17 -0.24
N THR A 57 3.42 -11.60 -0.65
CA THR A 57 2.19 -12.35 -0.91
C THR A 57 2.48 -13.52 -1.85
N ASN A 58 1.92 -14.65 -1.54
CA ASN A 58 2.04 -15.89 -2.28
C ASN A 58 0.78 -16.75 -2.06
N LYS A 59 0.72 -17.92 -2.69
CA LYS A 59 -0.44 -18.81 -2.60
C LYS A 59 -0.77 -19.25 -1.15
N ASP A 60 0.25 -19.48 -0.30
CA ASP A 60 0.02 -19.86 1.11
C ASP A 60 -0.64 -18.70 1.88
N ILE A 61 -0.10 -17.47 1.74
CA ILE A 61 -0.68 -16.28 2.35
C ILE A 61 -2.12 -16.04 1.88
N LEU A 62 -2.37 -16.16 0.57
CA LEU A 62 -3.73 -15.99 0.03
C LEU A 62 -4.69 -17.04 0.58
N ASN A 63 -4.29 -18.31 0.60
CA ASN A 63 -5.12 -19.39 1.12
C ASN A 63 -5.43 -19.20 2.61
N ARG A 64 -4.43 -18.84 3.44
CA ARG A 64 -4.65 -18.48 4.85
C ARG A 64 -5.68 -17.37 5.00
N GLY A 65 -5.59 -16.34 4.18
CA GLY A 65 -6.52 -15.21 4.19
C GLY A 65 -7.94 -15.58 3.79
N ILE A 66 -8.10 -16.44 2.78
CA ILE A 66 -9.42 -16.96 2.36
C ILE A 66 -10.06 -17.74 3.51
N HIS A 67 -9.30 -18.61 4.18
CA HIS A 67 -9.82 -19.39 5.32
C HIS A 67 -10.14 -18.56 6.56
N ALA A 68 -9.43 -17.46 6.77
CA ALA A 68 -9.55 -16.61 7.97
C ALA A 68 -10.48 -15.41 7.77
N CYS A 69 -11.10 -15.24 6.61
CA CYS A 69 -11.92 -14.06 6.31
C CYS A 69 -13.27 -14.46 5.70
N VAL A 70 -14.26 -13.58 5.82
CA VAL A 70 -15.57 -13.77 5.18
C VAL A 70 -15.47 -13.67 3.66
N ASP A 71 -16.30 -14.41 2.94
CA ASP A 71 -16.24 -14.50 1.48
C ASP A 71 -16.49 -13.16 0.77
N GLU A 72 -17.32 -12.29 1.35
CA GLU A 72 -17.67 -10.97 0.79
C GLU A 72 -16.59 -9.90 1.02
N ALA A 73 -15.51 -10.23 1.71
CA ALA A 73 -14.39 -9.31 1.85
C ALA A 73 -13.64 -9.17 0.51
N CYS A 74 -13.25 -7.92 0.18
CA CYS A 74 -12.42 -7.69 -1.01
C CYS A 74 -11.04 -8.32 -0.83
N LEU A 75 -10.42 -8.72 -1.94
CA LEU A 75 -9.13 -9.42 -1.98
C LEU A 75 -8.05 -8.85 -1.06
N PRO A 76 -7.80 -7.51 -0.97
CA PRO A 76 -6.77 -6.97 -0.09
C PRO A 76 -7.02 -7.25 1.40
N VAL A 77 -8.28 -7.31 1.82
CA VAL A 77 -8.64 -7.66 3.20
C VAL A 77 -8.34 -9.14 3.47
N LYS A 78 -8.68 -10.05 2.55
CA LYS A 78 -8.34 -11.48 2.64
C LYS A 78 -6.82 -11.66 2.72
N VAL A 79 -6.07 -11.03 1.83
CA VAL A 79 -4.59 -11.07 1.83
C VAL A 79 -4.03 -10.58 3.15
N PHE A 80 -4.55 -9.48 3.70
CA PHE A 80 -4.11 -8.96 4.99
C PHE A 80 -4.35 -9.95 6.14
N HIS A 81 -5.50 -10.63 6.17
CA HIS A 81 -5.77 -11.70 7.15
C HIS A 81 -4.74 -12.82 7.03
N GLY A 82 -4.38 -13.22 5.82
CA GLY A 82 -3.35 -14.23 5.59
C GLY A 82 -1.97 -13.83 6.12
N HIS A 83 -1.58 -12.57 5.95
CA HIS A 83 -0.33 -12.05 6.51
C HIS A 83 -0.34 -12.02 8.03
N VAL A 84 -1.47 -11.68 8.65
CA VAL A 84 -1.61 -11.71 10.12
C VAL A 84 -1.56 -13.13 10.64
N ASP A 85 -2.29 -14.07 10.02
CA ASP A 85 -2.26 -15.49 10.39
C ASP A 85 -0.86 -16.09 10.26
N TYR A 86 -0.11 -15.71 9.23
CA TYR A 86 1.28 -16.12 9.07
C TYR A 86 2.19 -15.63 10.21
N LEU A 87 1.96 -14.41 10.72
CA LEU A 87 2.81 -13.79 11.74
C LEU A 87 2.47 -14.22 13.17
N LYS A 88 1.26 -14.69 13.44
CA LYS A 88 0.73 -14.87 14.81
C LYS A 88 1.62 -15.68 15.75
N ASP A 89 2.29 -16.72 15.22
CA ASP A 89 3.15 -17.61 16.01
C ASP A 89 4.63 -17.21 15.97
N LYS A 90 4.99 -16.07 15.38
CA LYS A 90 6.39 -15.67 15.11
C LYS A 90 6.82 -14.40 15.85
N VAL A 91 5.87 -13.68 16.44
CA VAL A 91 6.10 -12.37 17.03
C VAL A 91 5.36 -12.21 18.35
N ASP A 92 5.79 -11.26 19.17
CA ASP A 92 5.17 -10.99 20.48
C ASP A 92 3.91 -10.12 20.35
N CYS A 93 3.86 -9.28 19.31
CA CYS A 93 2.71 -8.45 18.99
C CYS A 93 2.64 -8.16 17.48
N ILE A 94 1.46 -7.80 16.98
CA ILE A 94 1.25 -7.44 15.57
C ILE A 94 0.70 -6.02 15.48
N PHE A 95 1.27 -5.21 14.60
CA PHE A 95 0.79 -3.86 14.34
C PHE A 95 -0.32 -3.86 13.30
N VAL A 96 -1.53 -3.57 13.73
CA VAL A 96 -2.74 -3.50 12.88
C VAL A 96 -3.43 -2.16 13.14
N PRO A 97 -2.93 -1.05 12.60
CA PRO A 97 -3.47 0.27 12.88
C PRO A 97 -4.88 0.46 12.33
N LYS A 98 -5.72 1.15 13.11
CA LYS A 98 -7.10 1.52 12.76
C LYS A 98 -7.09 2.88 12.05
N PHE A 99 -7.14 2.89 10.72
CA PHE A 99 -7.13 4.12 9.95
C PHE A 99 -8.55 4.67 9.75
N ILE A 100 -8.82 5.81 10.38
CA ILE A 100 -10.09 6.54 10.21
C ILE A 100 -9.90 7.68 9.21
N SER A 101 -8.82 8.44 9.38
CA SER A 101 -8.52 9.63 8.59
C SER A 101 -7.02 9.93 8.64
N ILE A 102 -6.45 10.22 7.47
CA ILE A 102 -5.03 10.58 7.33
C ILE A 102 -4.87 12.09 7.07
N TYR A 103 -5.90 12.71 6.49
CA TYR A 103 -5.92 14.14 6.19
C TYR A 103 -7.16 14.82 6.78
N LYS A 104 -7.05 16.15 6.96
CA LYS A 104 -8.14 16.97 7.48
C LYS A 104 -9.39 16.88 6.59
N LYS A 105 -10.53 16.54 7.21
CA LYS A 105 -11.83 16.38 6.55
C LYS A 105 -11.92 15.26 5.50
N GLU A 106 -11.00 14.30 5.51
CA GLU A 106 -11.03 13.10 4.68
C GLU A 106 -11.23 11.86 5.53
N TYR A 107 -11.59 10.76 4.89
CA TYR A 107 -11.81 9.48 5.53
C TYR A 107 -11.15 8.35 4.74
N CYS A 108 -10.75 7.31 5.45
CA CYS A 108 -10.38 6.04 4.83
C CYS A 108 -11.60 5.15 4.60
N CYS A 109 -11.45 4.11 3.79
CA CYS A 109 -12.49 3.10 3.61
C CYS A 109 -12.90 2.48 4.97
N PRO A 110 -14.19 2.19 5.23
CA PRO A 110 -14.65 1.56 6.46
C PRO A 110 -13.92 0.25 6.80
N LYS A 111 -13.44 -0.50 5.81
CA LYS A 111 -12.64 -1.72 6.03
C LYS A 111 -11.31 -1.43 6.75
N HIS A 112 -10.65 -0.30 6.48
CA HIS A 112 -9.45 0.12 7.24
C HIS A 112 -9.76 0.51 8.68
N LEU A 113 -10.96 1.06 8.92
CA LEU A 113 -11.44 1.36 10.28
C LEU A 113 -11.71 0.07 11.06
N GLY A 114 -12.40 -0.90 10.45
CA GLY A 114 -12.81 -2.14 11.10
C GLY A 114 -11.74 -3.24 11.11
N LEU A 115 -10.62 -3.04 10.41
CA LEU A 115 -9.62 -4.10 10.17
C LEU A 115 -9.10 -4.78 11.45
N PRO A 116 -8.69 -4.07 12.52
CA PRO A 116 -8.26 -4.72 13.75
C PRO A 116 -9.35 -5.54 14.42
N ASP A 117 -10.60 -5.06 14.38
CA ASP A 117 -11.73 -5.76 14.99
C ASP A 117 -12.06 -7.01 14.16
N MET A 118 -12.03 -6.94 12.83
CA MET A 118 -12.18 -8.10 11.94
C MET A 118 -11.13 -9.17 12.27
N ILE A 119 -9.85 -8.79 12.33
CA ILE A 119 -8.73 -9.69 12.66
C ILE A 119 -8.94 -10.38 14.01
N LYS A 120 -9.28 -9.62 15.06
CA LYS A 120 -9.47 -10.15 16.42
C LYS A 120 -10.61 -11.16 16.53
N HIS A 121 -11.60 -11.07 15.64
CA HIS A 121 -12.79 -11.95 15.68
C HIS A 121 -12.73 -13.10 14.67
N SER A 122 -11.78 -13.10 13.74
CA SER A 122 -11.70 -14.12 12.68
C SER A 122 -10.47 -15.02 12.77
N ILE A 123 -9.46 -14.66 13.56
CA ILE A 123 -8.23 -15.45 13.71
C ILE A 123 -8.01 -15.81 15.16
N ASP A 124 -7.93 -17.11 15.45
CA ASP A 124 -7.64 -17.62 16.78
C ASP A 124 -6.12 -17.62 17.07
N GLY A 125 -5.78 -17.56 18.38
CA GLY A 125 -4.40 -17.66 18.84
C GLY A 125 -3.53 -16.43 18.51
N LEU A 126 -4.14 -15.26 18.34
CA LEU A 126 -3.40 -14.02 18.07
C LEU A 126 -2.56 -13.59 19.27
N PRO A 127 -1.34 -13.08 19.04
CA PRO A 127 -0.60 -12.32 20.03
C PRO A 127 -1.26 -10.96 20.26
N GLU A 128 -0.68 -10.12 21.10
CA GLU A 128 -1.18 -8.74 21.33
C GLU A 128 -1.30 -7.97 20.00
N ILE A 129 -2.49 -7.43 19.72
CA ILE A 129 -2.74 -6.60 18.53
C ILE A 129 -2.64 -5.13 18.91
N ILE A 130 -1.64 -4.43 18.36
CA ILE A 130 -1.48 -2.98 18.52
C ILE A 130 -2.37 -2.27 17.49
N ASP A 131 -3.59 -1.92 17.89
CA ASP A 131 -4.64 -1.36 17.04
C ASP A 131 -4.72 0.18 17.10
N THR A 132 -3.59 0.82 17.10
CA THR A 132 -3.50 2.28 17.21
C THR A 132 -4.45 3.01 16.28
N GLN A 133 -5.28 3.87 16.84
CA GLN A 133 -6.22 4.68 16.08
C GLN A 133 -5.53 5.89 15.44
N ILE A 134 -5.61 6.02 14.12
CA ILE A 134 -5.10 7.16 13.34
C ILE A 134 -6.27 7.96 12.81
N ASN A 135 -6.47 9.17 13.36
CA ASN A 135 -7.58 10.05 13.01
C ASN A 135 -7.15 11.51 12.99
N LEU A 136 -6.73 11.98 11.82
CA LEU A 136 -6.26 13.34 11.59
C LEU A 136 -7.35 14.30 11.08
N ARG A 137 -8.61 13.84 11.05
CA ARG A 137 -9.76 14.60 10.48
C ARG A 137 -9.90 16.02 11.03
N LYS A 138 -9.68 16.20 12.32
CA LYS A 138 -9.84 17.50 13.00
C LYS A 138 -8.53 18.26 13.14
N SER A 139 -7.46 17.59 13.50
CA SER A 139 -6.15 18.21 13.68
C SER A 139 -5.01 17.18 13.77
N ASN A 140 -3.80 17.63 13.49
CA ASN A 140 -2.58 16.80 13.62
C ASN A 140 -2.19 16.49 15.08
N ARG A 141 -2.85 17.13 16.09
CA ARG A 141 -2.59 16.81 17.51
C ARG A 141 -2.94 15.37 17.87
N SER A 142 -3.86 14.75 17.13
CA SER A 142 -4.20 13.34 17.31
C SER A 142 -3.07 12.40 16.90
N LEU A 143 -2.21 12.77 15.92
CA LEU A 143 -1.04 11.98 15.55
C LEU A 143 -0.11 11.75 16.73
N LYS A 144 0.23 12.81 17.46
CA LYS A 144 1.07 12.71 18.66
C LYS A 144 0.49 11.76 19.72
N LYS A 145 -0.84 11.75 19.88
CA LYS A 145 -1.52 10.80 20.79
C LYS A 145 -1.38 9.36 20.30
N SER A 146 -1.58 9.13 19.00
CA SER A 146 -1.43 7.80 18.38
C SER A 146 0.00 7.28 18.51
N VAL A 147 1.00 8.12 18.22
CA VAL A 147 2.43 7.80 18.36
C VAL A 147 2.78 7.42 19.80
N LEU A 148 2.33 8.23 20.77
CA LEU A 148 2.56 7.94 22.19
C LEU A 148 1.84 6.67 22.63
N TYR A 149 0.63 6.42 22.15
CA TYR A 149 -0.10 5.19 22.45
C TYR A 149 0.68 3.96 21.96
N THR A 150 1.09 3.95 20.68
CA THR A 150 1.88 2.86 20.09
C THR A 150 3.21 2.66 20.82
N GLY A 151 3.97 3.73 21.05
CA GLY A 151 5.31 3.63 21.65
C GLY A 151 5.30 3.18 23.12
N LYS A 152 4.18 3.38 23.85
CA LYS A 152 4.03 2.94 25.25
C LYS A 152 4.00 1.43 25.43
N TYR A 153 3.75 0.66 24.41
CA TYR A 153 3.91 -0.81 24.43
C TYR A 153 5.38 -1.20 24.66
N PHE A 154 6.34 -0.36 24.26
CA PHE A 154 7.77 -0.67 24.26
C PHE A 154 8.58 0.15 25.25
N THR A 155 8.15 1.36 25.59
CA THR A 155 8.86 2.23 26.55
C THR A 155 7.93 3.21 27.25
N ARG A 156 8.21 3.51 28.54
CA ARG A 156 7.49 4.52 29.30
C ARG A 156 7.93 5.96 28.99
N SER A 157 9.06 6.14 28.32
CA SER A 157 9.63 7.47 28.03
C SER A 157 8.96 8.13 26.82
N SER A 158 8.02 9.04 27.08
CA SER A 158 7.38 9.84 26.02
C SER A 158 8.39 10.62 25.16
N ARG A 159 9.52 11.07 25.75
CA ARG A 159 10.58 11.77 25.02
C ARG A 159 11.26 10.83 24.00
N LYS A 160 11.58 9.60 24.43
CA LYS A 160 12.18 8.59 23.53
C LYS A 160 11.21 8.25 22.38
N ILE A 161 9.93 8.07 22.69
CA ILE A 161 8.89 7.75 21.69
C ILE A 161 8.79 8.84 20.62
N LEU A 162 8.67 10.11 21.04
CA LEU A 162 8.52 11.22 20.10
C LEU A 162 9.77 11.41 19.25
N LYS A 163 10.97 11.32 19.86
CA LYS A 163 12.23 11.41 19.12
C LYS A 163 12.34 10.30 18.06
N ALA A 164 12.01 9.05 18.44
CA ALA A 164 12.02 7.91 17.51
C ALA A 164 11.08 8.12 16.33
N PHE A 165 9.92 8.73 16.57
CA PHE A 165 8.96 9.02 15.50
C PHE A 165 9.43 10.18 14.61
N ASP A 166 9.94 11.26 15.18
CA ASP A 166 10.40 12.41 14.40
C ASP A 166 11.54 11.99 13.45
N GLU A 167 12.52 11.22 13.95
CA GLU A 167 13.61 10.67 13.12
C GLU A 167 13.11 9.72 12.01
N ALA A 168 12.13 8.88 12.30
CA ALA A 168 11.50 8.00 11.30
C ALA A 168 10.70 8.79 10.26
N TYR A 169 10.02 9.85 10.69
CA TYR A 169 9.23 10.70 9.81
C TYR A 169 10.11 11.49 8.82
N ASP A 170 11.24 12.03 9.29
CA ASP A 170 12.20 12.74 8.45
C ASP A 170 12.74 11.81 7.33
N GLN A 171 13.06 10.55 7.67
CA GLN A 171 13.48 9.55 6.68
C GLN A 171 12.34 9.19 5.71
N PHE A 172 11.12 9.09 6.21
CA PHE A 172 9.94 8.80 5.39
C PHE A 172 9.67 9.93 4.36
N ILE A 173 9.84 11.20 4.74
CA ILE A 173 9.71 12.33 3.80
C ILE A 173 10.75 12.22 2.68
N GLN A 174 12.01 11.97 3.00
CA GLN A 174 13.06 11.78 2.00
C GLN A 174 12.75 10.60 1.05
N TYR A 175 12.19 9.52 1.59
CA TYR A 175 11.73 8.39 0.79
C TYR A 175 10.58 8.76 -0.16
N THR A 176 9.60 9.55 0.30
CA THR A 176 8.47 9.98 -0.55
C THR A 176 8.93 10.89 -1.70
N GLU A 177 10.02 11.65 -1.52
CA GLU A 177 10.64 12.43 -2.59
C GLU A 177 11.26 11.55 -3.69
N LEU A 178 11.73 10.34 -3.39
CA LEU A 178 12.19 9.39 -4.41
C LEU A 178 11.04 8.92 -5.30
N MET A 179 9.88 8.67 -4.71
CA MET A 179 8.69 8.27 -5.47
C MET A 179 8.22 9.36 -6.43
N SER A 180 8.25 10.62 -6.02
CA SER A 180 7.91 11.76 -6.90
C SER A 180 8.85 11.89 -8.10
N ARG A 181 10.06 11.32 -8.02
CA ARG A 181 11.03 11.24 -9.13
C ARG A 181 10.83 10.06 -10.07
N GLY A 182 9.73 9.31 -9.92
CA GLY A 182 9.37 8.19 -10.80
C GLY A 182 9.87 6.82 -10.36
N ILE A 183 10.31 6.68 -9.12
CA ILE A 183 10.70 5.38 -8.55
C ILE A 183 9.47 4.74 -7.91
N ILE A 184 9.10 3.55 -8.39
CA ILE A 184 7.96 2.80 -7.84
C ILE A 184 8.29 2.36 -6.40
N PRO A 185 7.34 2.46 -5.42
CA PRO A 185 7.57 2.21 -4.01
C PRO A 185 8.32 0.91 -3.67
N ILE A 186 8.03 -0.20 -4.33
CA ILE A 186 8.71 -1.49 -4.12
C ILE A 186 10.22 -1.39 -4.43
N HIS A 187 10.58 -0.66 -5.47
CA HIS A 187 11.99 -0.44 -5.82
C HIS A 187 12.62 0.65 -4.96
N ALA A 188 11.83 1.62 -4.49
CA ALA A 188 12.32 2.69 -3.63
C ALA A 188 12.81 2.17 -2.28
N VAL A 189 12.16 1.15 -1.70
CA VAL A 189 12.65 0.49 -0.45
C VAL A 189 14.02 -0.14 -0.67
N GLY A 190 14.19 -0.95 -1.73
CA GLY A 190 15.48 -1.58 -2.01
C GLY A 190 16.60 -0.59 -2.32
N LEU A 191 16.29 0.51 -3.00
CA LEU A 191 17.25 1.60 -3.27
C LEU A 191 17.59 2.37 -2.00
N TRP A 192 16.62 2.59 -1.12
CA TRP A 192 16.82 3.25 0.16
C TRP A 192 17.72 2.44 1.09
N GLU A 193 17.50 1.13 1.18
CA GLU A 193 18.28 0.23 2.03
C GLU A 193 19.72 0.07 1.56
N ASN A 194 19.96 0.07 0.25
CA ASN A 194 21.29 -0.17 -0.32
C ASN A 194 22.11 1.10 -0.57
N LEU A 195 21.52 2.31 -0.35
CA LEU A 195 22.17 3.62 -0.64
C LEU A 195 22.72 3.73 -2.09
N GLU A 196 22.50 2.75 -2.94
CA GLU A 196 22.86 2.78 -4.35
C GLU A 196 21.75 3.46 -5.14
N LEU A 197 21.77 4.79 -5.16
CA LEU A 197 21.04 5.58 -6.14
C LEU A 197 21.64 5.32 -7.54
N LYS A 198 21.46 4.12 -8.07
CA LYS A 198 21.59 3.92 -9.51
C LYS A 198 20.53 4.82 -10.13
N LYS A 199 21.00 5.85 -10.85
CA LYS A 199 20.11 6.68 -11.67
C LYS A 199 19.20 5.73 -12.43
N PRO A 200 17.86 5.97 -12.46
CA PRO A 200 17.00 5.16 -13.29
C PRO A 200 17.65 5.09 -14.67
N HIS A 201 17.89 3.88 -15.17
CA HIS A 201 18.37 3.72 -16.54
C HIS A 201 17.39 4.48 -17.43
N ASN A 202 17.88 5.35 -18.29
CA ASN A 202 17.10 5.88 -19.40
C ASN A 202 16.80 4.68 -20.31
N GLU A 203 15.80 3.89 -19.94
CA GLU A 203 15.22 2.91 -20.84
C GLU A 203 14.36 3.71 -21.82
N ASP A 204 14.60 3.56 -23.12
CA ASP A 204 13.77 4.15 -24.15
C ASP A 204 12.43 3.43 -24.18
N TYR A 205 11.47 3.99 -23.45
CA TYR A 205 10.09 3.51 -23.47
C TYR A 205 9.32 4.16 -24.63
N ARG A 206 8.61 3.34 -25.40
CA ARG A 206 7.76 3.79 -26.53
C ARG A 206 6.48 4.51 -26.08
N SER A 207 5.97 4.20 -24.88
CA SER A 207 4.75 4.80 -24.33
C SER A 207 4.76 4.81 -22.81
N GLN A 208 3.84 5.58 -22.22
CA GLN A 208 3.65 5.71 -20.78
C GLN A 208 2.21 5.33 -20.42
N ILE A 209 2.03 4.35 -19.55
CA ILE A 209 0.71 3.90 -19.09
C ILE A 209 0.56 4.14 -17.61
N LEU A 210 -0.53 4.82 -17.23
CA LEU A 210 -0.91 4.99 -15.84
C LEU A 210 -1.48 3.68 -15.29
N LEU A 211 -0.76 3.07 -14.34
CA LEU A 211 -1.29 2.03 -13.46
C LEU A 211 -2.05 2.69 -12.33
N LEU A 212 -3.35 2.54 -12.32
CA LEU A 212 -4.24 3.25 -11.40
C LEU A 212 -5.01 2.28 -10.52
N GLY A 213 -5.21 2.63 -9.26
CA GLY A 213 -5.91 1.84 -8.26
C GLY A 213 -5.36 2.10 -6.87
N HIS A 214 -5.80 1.32 -5.92
CA HIS A 214 -5.24 1.39 -4.57
C HIS A 214 -3.80 0.86 -4.54
N SER A 215 -2.93 1.45 -3.71
CA SER A 215 -1.51 1.07 -3.56
C SER A 215 -1.30 -0.43 -3.35
N TYR A 216 -2.12 -1.05 -2.52
CA TYR A 216 -2.07 -2.48 -2.26
C TYR A 216 -2.46 -3.36 -3.47
N ASN A 217 -3.23 -2.86 -4.43
CA ASN A 217 -3.51 -3.56 -5.69
C ASN A 217 -2.38 -3.33 -6.71
N ILE A 218 -1.78 -2.14 -6.71
CA ILE A 218 -0.74 -1.76 -7.67
C ILE A 218 0.62 -2.36 -7.31
N TYR A 219 0.95 -2.47 -6.01
CA TYR A 219 2.30 -2.84 -5.56
C TYR A 219 2.42 -4.25 -5.02
N ASP A 220 1.33 -4.99 -4.84
CA ASP A 220 1.40 -6.42 -4.56
C ASP A 220 1.54 -7.21 -5.86
N GLU A 221 2.78 -7.59 -6.17
CA GLU A 221 3.14 -8.28 -7.41
C GLU A 221 2.41 -9.61 -7.61
N TYR A 222 2.01 -10.27 -6.52
CA TYR A 222 1.31 -11.55 -6.60
C TYR A 222 -0.14 -11.37 -7.04
N ILE A 223 -0.89 -10.48 -6.37
CA ILE A 223 -2.32 -10.29 -6.65
C ILE A 223 -2.59 -9.57 -7.97
N ASN A 224 -1.66 -8.73 -8.43
CA ASN A 224 -1.76 -8.07 -9.74
C ASN A 224 -0.98 -8.78 -10.85
N MET A 225 -0.47 -10.00 -10.60
CA MET A 225 0.29 -10.80 -11.57
C MET A 225 1.47 -10.03 -12.19
N ASN A 226 2.10 -9.17 -11.40
CA ASN A 226 3.31 -8.41 -11.78
C ASN A 226 3.14 -7.52 -13.03
N ILE A 227 1.99 -6.83 -13.12
CA ILE A 227 1.63 -6.00 -14.29
C ILE A 227 2.71 -4.97 -14.62
N ALA A 228 3.29 -4.29 -13.61
CA ALA A 228 4.31 -3.28 -13.85
C ALA A 228 5.52 -3.83 -14.63
N ASN A 229 6.00 -5.02 -14.28
CA ASN A 229 7.11 -5.66 -15.00
C ASN A 229 6.68 -6.19 -16.38
N LYS A 230 5.43 -6.62 -16.56
CA LYS A 230 4.89 -7.00 -17.87
C LYS A 230 4.88 -5.81 -18.82
N LEU A 231 4.45 -4.63 -18.38
CA LEU A 231 4.51 -3.40 -19.16
C LEU A 231 5.94 -3.04 -19.54
N LYS A 232 6.89 -3.05 -18.59
CA LYS A 232 8.30 -2.78 -18.86
C LYS A 232 8.89 -3.71 -19.91
N LYS A 233 8.61 -5.02 -19.83
CA LYS A 233 9.06 -6.02 -20.82
C LYS A 233 8.52 -5.74 -22.22
N ASN A 234 7.39 -5.07 -22.34
CA ASN A 234 6.79 -4.65 -23.61
C ASN A 234 7.22 -3.21 -24.00
N GLY A 235 8.27 -2.65 -23.41
CA GLY A 235 8.78 -1.31 -23.76
C GLY A 235 7.84 -0.16 -23.32
N VAL A 236 7.01 -0.39 -22.29
CA VAL A 236 6.06 0.57 -21.76
C VAL A 236 6.46 1.01 -20.37
N LYS A 237 6.53 2.32 -20.12
CA LYS A 237 6.81 2.88 -18.82
C LYS A 237 5.55 2.90 -17.94
N PRO A 238 5.52 2.16 -16.83
CA PRO A 238 4.44 2.30 -15.88
C PRO A 238 4.58 3.61 -15.10
N ILE A 239 3.53 4.41 -15.09
CA ILE A 239 3.37 5.64 -14.31
C ILE A 239 2.40 5.34 -13.17
N THR A 240 2.60 5.90 -11.99
CA THR A 240 1.68 5.78 -10.85
C THR A 240 1.38 7.15 -10.26
N VAL A 241 0.30 7.25 -9.47
CA VAL A 241 -0.13 8.53 -8.90
C VAL A 241 0.80 9.07 -7.82
N GLU A 242 1.70 8.25 -7.29
CA GLU A 242 2.76 8.67 -6.37
C GLU A 242 3.78 9.62 -7.00
N MET A 243 3.82 9.67 -8.33
CA MET A 243 4.67 10.60 -9.10
C MET A 243 4.08 12.02 -9.19
N VAL A 244 2.85 12.20 -8.73
CA VAL A 244 2.15 13.50 -8.72
C VAL A 244 2.17 14.05 -7.29
N ASP A 245 2.54 15.31 -7.13
CA ASP A 245 2.56 15.97 -5.83
C ASP A 245 1.15 16.19 -5.25
N ASP A 246 1.06 16.26 -3.93
CA ASP A 246 -0.21 16.38 -3.20
C ASP A 246 -0.98 17.67 -3.54
N ASP A 247 -0.30 18.78 -3.80
CA ASP A 247 -0.96 20.06 -4.12
C ASP A 247 -1.63 19.99 -5.49
N THR A 248 -0.96 19.39 -6.48
CA THR A 248 -1.52 19.11 -7.81
C THR A 248 -2.72 18.16 -7.73
N ILE A 249 -2.62 17.07 -6.96
CA ILE A 249 -3.74 16.15 -6.71
C ILE A 249 -4.95 16.90 -6.14
N ARG A 250 -4.73 17.72 -5.12
CA ARG A 250 -5.80 18.49 -4.46
C ARG A 250 -6.40 19.56 -5.36
N TYR A 251 -5.59 20.21 -6.18
CA TYR A 251 -6.07 21.16 -7.19
C TYR A 251 -7.04 20.49 -8.17
N HIS A 252 -6.69 19.32 -8.73
CA HIS A 252 -7.55 18.63 -9.68
C HIS A 252 -8.84 18.10 -9.03
N THR A 253 -8.79 17.57 -7.82
CA THR A 253 -9.99 17.12 -7.12
C THR A 253 -10.89 18.26 -6.63
N SER A 254 -10.33 19.46 -6.43
CA SER A 254 -11.14 20.65 -6.07
C SER A 254 -12.10 21.08 -7.17
N LYS A 255 -11.85 20.70 -8.42
CA LYS A 255 -12.70 20.98 -9.59
C LYS A 255 -13.92 20.05 -9.69
N LEU A 256 -13.99 18.99 -8.89
CA LEU A 256 -15.16 18.11 -8.86
C LEU A 256 -16.38 18.87 -8.33
N SER A 257 -17.55 18.62 -8.91
CA SER A 257 -18.83 19.23 -8.50
C SER A 257 -19.20 18.94 -7.04
N LYS A 258 -18.75 17.79 -6.52
CA LYS A 258 -18.85 17.40 -5.11
C LYS A 258 -17.47 17.09 -4.58
N ARG A 259 -17.22 17.51 -3.34
CA ARG A 259 -15.95 17.24 -2.67
C ARG A 259 -15.69 15.75 -2.54
N MET A 260 -14.57 15.30 -3.04
CA MET A 260 -14.03 13.97 -2.73
C MET A 260 -13.56 13.93 -1.27
N PHE A 261 -14.17 13.10 -0.45
CA PHE A 261 -13.84 13.00 0.98
C PHE A 261 -13.08 11.71 1.36
N TRP A 262 -12.88 10.80 0.42
CA TRP A 262 -12.03 9.62 0.61
C TRP A 262 -10.59 9.95 0.27
N THR A 263 -9.66 9.66 1.19
CA THR A 263 -8.22 9.91 1.00
C THR A 263 -7.66 9.24 -0.25
N HIS A 264 -7.90 7.94 -0.43
CA HIS A 264 -7.50 7.24 -1.65
C HIS A 264 -8.23 7.76 -2.90
N GLY A 265 -9.49 8.15 -2.76
CA GLY A 265 -10.25 8.77 -3.85
C GLY A 265 -9.64 10.09 -4.33
N GLN A 266 -9.15 10.92 -3.39
CA GLN A 266 -8.40 12.14 -3.73
C GLN A 266 -7.17 11.79 -4.58
N LYS A 267 -6.35 10.85 -4.11
CA LYS A 267 -5.11 10.45 -4.74
C LYS A 267 -5.34 9.85 -6.14
N ILE A 268 -6.27 8.90 -6.25
CA ILE A 268 -6.59 8.20 -7.50
C ILE A 268 -7.17 9.16 -8.54
N VAL A 269 -8.23 9.90 -8.18
CA VAL A 269 -8.92 10.78 -9.14
C VAL A 269 -8.08 12.01 -9.47
N GLY A 270 -7.48 12.66 -8.46
CA GLY A 270 -6.67 13.86 -8.67
C GLY A 270 -5.40 13.58 -9.47
N GLY A 271 -4.72 12.48 -9.15
CA GLY A 271 -3.53 12.05 -9.88
C GLY A 271 -3.85 11.67 -11.34
N ALA A 272 -4.92 10.90 -11.57
CA ALA A 272 -5.35 10.56 -12.92
C ALA A 272 -5.74 11.82 -13.73
N PHE A 273 -6.55 12.72 -13.16
CA PHE A 273 -6.98 13.94 -13.85
C PHE A 273 -5.80 14.83 -14.20
N SER A 274 -4.83 14.96 -13.30
CA SER A 274 -3.62 15.75 -13.54
C SER A 274 -2.81 15.20 -14.70
N LEU A 275 -2.58 13.88 -14.75
CA LEU A 275 -1.80 13.23 -15.80
C LEU A 275 -2.53 13.25 -17.17
N ILE A 276 -3.87 13.13 -17.17
CA ILE A 276 -4.70 13.28 -18.38
C ILE A 276 -4.61 14.71 -18.90
N ASP A 277 -4.84 15.73 -18.04
CA ASP A 277 -4.82 17.13 -18.45
C ASP A 277 -3.43 17.57 -18.95
N ALA A 278 -2.36 17.02 -18.37
CA ALA A 278 -0.98 17.23 -18.78
C ALA A 278 -0.57 16.46 -20.05
N LYS A 279 -1.44 15.59 -20.58
CA LYS A 279 -1.13 14.67 -21.69
C LYS A 279 0.14 13.86 -21.46
N ALA A 280 0.38 13.46 -20.21
CA ALA A 280 1.59 12.77 -19.78
C ALA A 280 1.52 11.24 -19.93
N ILE A 281 0.40 10.71 -20.38
CA ILE A 281 0.12 9.27 -20.48
C ILE A 281 -0.58 8.92 -21.80
N ASN A 282 -0.24 7.76 -22.35
CA ASN A 282 -0.87 7.22 -23.57
C ASN A 282 -2.09 6.35 -23.28
N GLY A 283 -2.27 5.90 -22.03
CA GLY A 283 -3.40 5.07 -21.64
C GLY A 283 -3.46 4.82 -20.14
N ILE A 284 -4.55 4.24 -19.68
CA ILE A 284 -4.83 3.93 -18.27
C ILE A 284 -5.20 2.46 -18.12
N ILE A 285 -4.51 1.75 -17.23
CA ILE A 285 -4.92 0.44 -16.72
C ILE A 285 -5.38 0.64 -15.28
N TYR A 286 -6.68 0.55 -15.03
CA TYR A 286 -7.26 0.64 -13.69
C TYR A 286 -7.36 -0.76 -13.09
N ILE A 287 -6.72 -0.99 -11.93
CA ILE A 287 -6.74 -2.26 -11.21
C ILE A 287 -7.66 -2.12 -9.99
N SER A 288 -8.78 -2.80 -10.01
CA SER A 288 -9.78 -2.82 -8.94
C SER A 288 -9.93 -4.22 -8.37
N SER A 289 -10.08 -4.33 -7.06
CA SER A 289 -10.48 -5.59 -6.43
C SER A 289 -11.99 -5.78 -6.53
N PHE A 290 -12.43 -6.99 -6.87
CA PHE A 290 -13.85 -7.35 -6.85
C PHE A 290 -14.47 -7.04 -5.48
N GLY A 291 -15.68 -6.47 -5.48
CA GLY A 291 -16.37 -6.06 -4.25
C GLY A 291 -15.82 -4.78 -3.59
N CYS A 292 -14.91 -4.03 -4.25
CA CYS A 292 -14.48 -2.71 -3.77
C CYS A 292 -15.54 -1.63 -4.08
N GLY A 293 -16.35 -1.28 -3.07
CA GLY A 293 -17.39 -0.25 -3.26
C GLY A 293 -16.84 1.16 -3.53
N LEU A 294 -15.60 1.45 -3.11
CA LEU A 294 -14.97 2.73 -3.39
C LEU A 294 -14.55 2.82 -4.86
N ASP A 295 -13.90 1.77 -5.38
CA ASP A 295 -13.45 1.73 -6.77
C ASP A 295 -14.62 1.82 -7.76
N SER A 296 -15.80 1.29 -7.43
CA SER A 296 -16.98 1.38 -8.32
C SER A 296 -17.39 2.82 -8.64
N VAL A 297 -17.06 3.77 -7.76
CA VAL A 297 -17.30 5.22 -7.98
C VAL A 297 -16.09 5.88 -8.63
N LEU A 298 -14.87 5.55 -8.17
CA LEU A 298 -13.66 6.22 -8.62
C LEU A 298 -13.34 5.92 -10.08
N MET A 299 -13.49 4.64 -10.50
CA MET A 299 -13.22 4.23 -11.88
C MET A 299 -14.13 4.92 -12.87
N GLU A 300 -15.42 5.09 -12.55
CA GLU A 300 -16.39 5.79 -13.42
C GLU A 300 -15.99 7.26 -13.64
N LEU A 301 -15.53 7.94 -12.59
CA LEU A 301 -15.04 9.31 -12.70
C LEU A 301 -13.81 9.41 -13.60
N VAL A 302 -12.88 8.49 -13.45
CA VAL A 302 -11.64 8.47 -14.25
C VAL A 302 -11.93 8.06 -15.69
N GLU A 303 -12.73 7.02 -15.93
CA GLU A 303 -13.09 6.55 -17.26
C GLU A 303 -13.80 7.65 -18.07
N ARG A 304 -14.72 8.38 -17.45
CA ARG A 304 -15.39 9.53 -18.08
C ARG A 304 -14.40 10.60 -18.48
N LYS A 305 -13.51 11.01 -17.58
CA LYS A 305 -12.46 11.99 -17.87
C LYS A 305 -11.53 11.51 -18.98
N ALA A 306 -11.14 10.24 -18.97
CA ALA A 306 -10.31 9.63 -20.01
C ALA A 306 -11.01 9.68 -21.39
N LYS A 307 -12.29 9.33 -21.46
CA LYS A 307 -13.10 9.42 -22.69
C LYS A 307 -13.20 10.86 -23.23
N GLU A 308 -13.43 11.85 -22.36
CA GLU A 308 -13.47 13.27 -22.73
C GLU A 308 -12.17 13.77 -23.36
N HIS A 309 -11.03 13.15 -23.03
CA HIS A 309 -9.68 13.52 -23.52
C HIS A 309 -9.10 12.50 -24.53
N ASN A 310 -9.92 11.56 -25.00
CA ASN A 310 -9.52 10.49 -25.90
C ASN A 310 -8.34 9.63 -25.37
N VAL A 311 -8.18 9.49 -24.06
CA VAL A 311 -7.19 8.61 -23.43
C VAL A 311 -7.78 7.21 -23.32
N PRO A 312 -7.14 6.18 -23.90
CA PRO A 312 -7.54 4.79 -23.76
C PRO A 312 -7.60 4.34 -22.30
N PHE A 313 -8.64 3.60 -21.95
CA PHE A 313 -8.87 3.12 -20.60
C PHE A 313 -9.24 1.63 -20.61
N THR A 314 -8.63 0.85 -19.73
CA THR A 314 -9.02 -0.54 -19.48
C THR A 314 -9.13 -0.81 -17.99
N LEU A 315 -10.16 -1.56 -17.59
CA LEU A 315 -10.40 -2.01 -16.23
C LEU A 315 -9.96 -3.46 -16.06
N LEU A 316 -9.09 -3.74 -15.11
CA LEU A 316 -8.74 -5.08 -14.66
C LEU A 316 -9.32 -5.30 -13.26
N THR A 317 -10.36 -6.14 -13.18
CA THR A 317 -10.93 -6.56 -11.90
C THR A 317 -10.22 -7.83 -11.44
N ILE A 318 -9.71 -7.82 -10.22
CA ILE A 318 -8.97 -8.93 -9.61
C ILE A 318 -9.70 -9.48 -8.37
N ASP A 319 -9.65 -10.78 -8.22
CA ASP A 319 -10.11 -11.52 -7.04
C ASP A 319 -9.19 -12.74 -6.78
N GLU A 320 -9.54 -13.57 -5.80
CA GLU A 320 -8.77 -14.76 -5.43
C GLU A 320 -8.78 -15.86 -6.50
N GLN A 321 -9.66 -15.78 -7.48
CA GLN A 321 -9.82 -16.75 -8.59
C GLN A 321 -9.26 -16.22 -9.90
N THR A 322 -8.82 -14.98 -9.95
CA THR A 322 -8.33 -14.34 -11.17
C THR A 322 -7.07 -15.03 -11.69
N GLY A 323 -7.16 -15.57 -12.90
CA GLY A 323 -6.07 -16.28 -13.58
C GLY A 323 -5.15 -15.35 -14.36
N GLU A 324 -3.84 -15.61 -14.30
CA GLU A 324 -2.81 -14.80 -14.96
C GLU A 324 -3.00 -14.74 -16.49
N ALA A 325 -3.45 -15.84 -17.13
CA ALA A 325 -3.65 -15.89 -18.58
C ALA A 325 -4.68 -14.85 -19.05
N GLY A 326 -5.80 -14.70 -18.33
CA GLY A 326 -6.83 -13.71 -18.69
C GLY A 326 -6.34 -12.27 -18.54
N ILE A 327 -5.51 -11.99 -17.55
CA ILE A 327 -4.89 -10.67 -17.36
C ILE A 327 -3.88 -10.40 -18.49
N ASN A 328 -3.04 -11.37 -18.86
CA ASN A 328 -2.06 -11.22 -19.95
C ASN A 328 -2.76 -10.87 -21.27
N THR A 329 -3.77 -11.63 -21.65
CA THR A 329 -4.54 -11.37 -22.89
C THR A 329 -5.14 -9.96 -22.92
N ARG A 330 -5.66 -9.47 -21.79
CA ARG A 330 -6.22 -8.10 -21.70
C ARG A 330 -5.15 -7.02 -21.81
N ILE A 331 -3.97 -7.24 -21.21
CA ILE A 331 -2.85 -6.30 -21.32
C ILE A 331 -2.35 -6.28 -22.75
N GLU A 332 -2.12 -7.43 -23.38
CA GLU A 332 -1.68 -7.55 -24.77
C GLU A 332 -2.66 -6.86 -25.73
N ALA A 333 -3.94 -7.16 -25.65
CA ALA A 333 -4.97 -6.50 -26.47
C ALA A 333 -5.02 -4.98 -26.25
N PHE A 334 -4.78 -4.51 -25.02
CA PHE A 334 -4.73 -3.06 -24.75
C PHE A 334 -3.49 -2.41 -25.38
N LEU A 335 -2.33 -3.06 -25.33
CA LEU A 335 -1.10 -2.58 -25.95
C LEU A 335 -1.19 -2.55 -27.46
N ASP A 336 -1.71 -3.62 -28.08
CA ASP A 336 -1.94 -3.72 -29.53
C ASP A 336 -2.87 -2.60 -30.02
N MET A 337 -3.93 -2.31 -29.27
CA MET A 337 -4.84 -1.21 -29.58
C MET A 337 -4.12 0.15 -29.53
N LEU A 338 -3.23 0.37 -28.57
CA LEU A 338 -2.45 1.61 -28.50
C LEU A 338 -1.52 1.76 -29.70
N GLU A 339 -0.79 0.69 -30.07
CA GLU A 339 0.09 0.69 -31.25
C GLU A 339 -0.66 0.97 -32.56
N TRP A 340 -1.85 0.36 -32.70
CA TRP A 340 -2.69 0.59 -33.87
C TRP A 340 -3.15 2.05 -33.97
N ARG A 341 -3.47 2.70 -32.84
CA ARG A 341 -3.85 4.12 -32.83
C ARG A 341 -2.70 5.01 -33.24
N ASP A 342 -1.52 4.83 -32.66
CA ASP A 342 -0.34 5.66 -32.95
C ASP A 342 0.03 5.56 -34.45
N THR A 343 -0.02 4.35 -35.05
CA THR A 343 0.26 4.15 -36.48
C THR A 343 -0.80 4.75 -37.40
N ASN A 344 -2.06 4.82 -36.98
CA ASN A 344 -3.12 5.36 -37.84
C ASN A 344 -3.30 6.89 -37.68
N GLU A 345 -3.00 7.48 -36.53
CA GLU A 345 -2.98 8.94 -36.38
C GLU A 345 -1.90 9.59 -37.28
N ASP A 346 -0.74 8.95 -37.44
CA ASP A 346 0.32 9.40 -38.38
C ASP A 346 -0.12 9.28 -39.84
N ASN A 347 -0.97 8.35 -40.22
CA ASN A 347 -1.47 8.14 -41.56
C ASN A 347 -2.61 9.09 -41.97
N PHE A 348 -3.39 9.61 -41.01
CA PHE A 348 -4.46 10.57 -41.31
C PHE A 348 -3.97 12.00 -41.51
N SER A 349 -2.76 12.35 -41.06
CA SER A 349 -2.18 13.70 -41.24
C SER A 349 -1.66 13.97 -42.66
N THR A 350 -1.61 12.96 -43.52
CA THR A 350 -1.01 13.07 -44.88
C THR A 350 -2.01 13.26 -45.99
N TYR A 351 -3.32 13.18 -45.74
CA TYR A 351 -4.40 13.38 -46.73
C TYR A 351 -5.60 14.16 -46.13
N GLY A 352 -5.40 15.42 -45.80
CA GLY A 352 -6.45 16.33 -45.45
C GLY A 352 -6.11 17.74 -45.89
#